data_57921e75ef1ba18e9592b210db95c69e
#
_entry.id   57921e75ef1ba18e9592b210db95c69e
#
_cell.length_a   1.000
_cell.length_b   1.000
_cell.length_c   1.000
_cell.angle_alpha   90.00
_cell.angle_beta   90.00
_cell.angle_gamma   90.00
#
_symmetry.space_group_name_H-M   'P 1'
#
loop_
_entity.id
_entity.type
_entity.pdbx_description
1 polymer ?
#
loop_
_entity_poly.entity_id
_entity_poly.type
_entity_poly.pdbx_seq_one_letter_code
_entity_poly.pdbx_strand_id
1 'polypeptide(L)'
;RGLGDVYKRQGLALFTKEVYTSLLAGILAGALLYANGNLELMLNTMLFNEDGGMVSKLSDSGNVGILVFLVMLGILVSLLNKAGGSAAFGKWASKHIKTRIGAQISVMILGVLIFVDDYFNCLTVGSVMRPVTDRHKVSRAKLSYIIDATAAPVCIIAPISSWAAAVTSSVPADSGINGFAVFIQTIPYNLYAILTLVMLITITVLRVDFGPMKRHEMNAIAGDLFTTPGRP
;
A
#
# COMPACT_ATOMS: atom_id res chain seq x y z
N ARG A 1 1.24 -24.95 -11.82
CA ARG A 1 0.31 -24.26 -12.76
C ARG A 1 0.02 -22.80 -12.35
N GLY A 2 0.10 -22.40 -11.07
CA GLY A 2 -0.26 -21.05 -10.62
C GLY A 2 0.69 -19.90 -11.01
N LEU A 3 2.00 -20.14 -11.12
CA LEU A 3 2.98 -19.09 -11.44
C LEU A 3 2.81 -18.51 -12.86
N GLY A 4 2.47 -19.33 -13.85
CA GLY A 4 2.28 -18.86 -15.22
C GLY A 4 1.10 -17.87 -15.39
N ASP A 5 0.06 -18.02 -14.59
CA ASP A 5 -1.13 -17.16 -14.65
C ASP A 5 -0.88 -15.81 -13.97
N VAL A 6 -0.04 -15.77 -12.93
CA VAL A 6 0.38 -14.53 -12.29
C VAL A 6 1.19 -13.66 -13.25
N TYR A 7 2.16 -14.25 -13.97
CA TYR A 7 2.97 -13.51 -14.94
C TYR A 7 2.15 -13.00 -16.13
N LYS A 8 1.14 -13.75 -16.58
CA LYS A 8 0.23 -13.30 -17.64
C LYS A 8 -0.62 -12.11 -17.23
N ARG A 9 -1.13 -12.12 -15.98
CA ARG A 9 -1.91 -11.00 -15.41
C ARG A 9 -1.05 -9.76 -15.25
N GLN A 10 0.17 -9.92 -14.73
CA GLN A 10 1.11 -8.81 -14.58
C GLN A 10 1.55 -8.26 -15.93
N GLY A 11 1.84 -9.11 -16.92
CA GLY A 11 2.16 -8.68 -18.27
C GLY A 11 1.03 -7.89 -18.92
N LEU A 12 -0.23 -8.35 -18.77
CA LEU A 12 -1.39 -7.64 -19.29
C LEU A 12 -1.60 -6.30 -18.58
N ALA A 13 -1.45 -6.24 -17.25
CA ALA A 13 -1.57 -5.01 -16.47
C ALA A 13 -0.51 -3.97 -16.85
N LEU A 14 0.72 -4.40 -17.14
CA LEU A 14 1.80 -3.53 -17.62
C LEU A 14 1.52 -2.97 -19.01
N PHE A 15 0.90 -3.78 -19.87
CA PHE A 15 0.57 -3.37 -21.25
C PHE A 15 -0.65 -2.44 -21.30
N THR A 16 -1.71 -2.78 -20.59
CA THR A 16 -2.97 -2.00 -20.57
C THR A 16 -2.92 -0.79 -19.63
N LYS A 17 -2.00 -0.78 -18.65
CA LYS A 17 -1.94 0.16 -17.53
C LYS A 17 -3.23 0.19 -16.69
N GLU A 18 -4.04 -0.84 -16.79
CA GLU A 18 -5.35 -1.00 -16.17
C GLU A 18 -5.35 -2.30 -15.34
N VAL A 19 -5.37 -2.16 -14.01
CA VAL A 19 -5.27 -3.33 -13.11
C VAL A 19 -6.60 -4.10 -13.06
N TYR A 20 -7.73 -3.41 -12.97
CA TYR A 20 -9.04 -4.06 -12.81
C TYR A 20 -9.44 -4.90 -14.02
N THR A 21 -9.30 -4.34 -15.21
CA THR A 21 -9.58 -5.06 -16.47
C THR A 21 -8.65 -6.24 -16.66
N SER A 22 -7.37 -6.10 -16.29
CA SER A 22 -6.37 -7.17 -16.38
C SER A 22 -6.66 -8.30 -15.39
N LEU A 23 -7.09 -7.98 -14.17
CA LEU A 23 -7.51 -8.98 -13.17
C LEU A 23 -8.77 -9.71 -13.63
N LEU A 24 -9.79 -8.98 -14.11
CA LEU A 24 -11.01 -9.58 -14.62
C LEU A 24 -10.73 -10.51 -15.80
N ALA A 25 -9.95 -10.05 -16.79
CA ALA A 25 -9.56 -10.87 -17.93
C ALA A 25 -8.78 -12.13 -17.49
N GLY A 26 -7.90 -12.01 -16.49
CA GLY A 26 -7.18 -13.12 -15.91
C GLY A 26 -8.09 -14.13 -15.19
N ILE A 27 -9.10 -13.66 -14.46
CA ILE A 27 -10.10 -14.51 -13.80
C ILE A 27 -10.92 -15.26 -14.86
N LEU A 28 -11.44 -14.54 -15.87
CA LEU A 28 -12.21 -15.14 -16.95
C LEU A 28 -11.41 -16.20 -17.74
N ALA A 29 -10.18 -15.87 -18.12
CA ALA A 29 -9.31 -16.81 -18.82
C ALA A 29 -8.98 -18.04 -17.96
N GLY A 30 -8.69 -17.85 -16.67
CA GLY A 30 -8.43 -18.94 -15.74
C GLY A 30 -9.63 -19.86 -15.55
N ALA A 31 -10.82 -19.28 -15.35
CA ALA A 31 -12.07 -20.02 -15.24
C ALA A 31 -12.42 -20.79 -16.52
N LEU A 32 -12.21 -20.19 -17.71
CA LEU A 32 -12.43 -20.83 -19.00
C LEU A 32 -11.49 -22.03 -19.21
N LEU A 33 -10.23 -21.87 -18.87
CA LEU A 33 -9.24 -22.95 -18.95
C LEU A 33 -9.54 -24.09 -17.96
N TYR A 34 -10.01 -23.75 -16.76
CA TYR A 34 -10.44 -24.74 -15.77
C TYR A 34 -11.66 -25.52 -16.27
N ALA A 35 -12.61 -24.82 -16.87
CA ALA A 35 -13.85 -25.39 -17.42
C ALA A 35 -13.67 -26.10 -18.76
N ASN A 36 -12.46 -26.22 -19.32
CA ASN A 36 -12.17 -26.79 -20.63
C ASN A 36 -13.07 -26.21 -21.76
N GLY A 37 -13.34 -24.91 -21.71
CA GLY A 37 -14.16 -24.22 -22.70
C GLY A 37 -15.69 -24.30 -22.48
N ASN A 38 -16.15 -24.93 -21.42
CA ASN A 38 -17.58 -24.96 -21.09
C ASN A 38 -17.97 -23.67 -20.36
N LEU A 39 -18.82 -22.85 -21.01
CA LEU A 39 -19.22 -21.54 -20.48
C LEU A 39 -20.07 -21.62 -19.21
N GLU A 40 -20.94 -22.61 -19.11
CA GLU A 40 -21.78 -22.82 -17.93
C GLU A 40 -20.90 -23.17 -16.71
N LEU A 41 -20.00 -24.15 -16.88
CA LEU A 41 -19.06 -24.52 -15.84
C LEU A 41 -18.12 -23.38 -15.48
N MET A 42 -17.69 -22.55 -16.45
CA MET A 42 -16.88 -21.36 -16.24
C MET A 42 -17.59 -20.35 -15.34
N LEU A 43 -18.86 -20.01 -15.68
CA LEU A 43 -19.65 -19.06 -14.90
C LEU A 43 -19.95 -19.58 -13.49
N ASN A 44 -20.29 -20.86 -13.37
CA ASN A 44 -20.56 -21.48 -12.08
C ASN A 44 -19.29 -21.49 -11.20
N THR A 45 -18.14 -21.85 -11.77
CA THR A 45 -16.85 -21.84 -11.05
C THR A 45 -16.45 -20.42 -10.64
N MET A 46 -16.65 -19.44 -11.49
CA MET A 46 -16.29 -18.05 -11.21
C MET A 46 -17.20 -17.43 -10.14
N LEU A 47 -18.50 -17.72 -10.17
CA LEU A 47 -19.48 -17.06 -9.31
C LEU A 47 -19.78 -17.85 -8.04
N PHE A 48 -20.00 -19.16 -8.12
CA PHE A 48 -20.65 -19.95 -7.07
C PHE A 48 -19.76 -21.07 -6.50
N ASN A 49 -18.52 -21.24 -6.99
CA ASN A 49 -17.63 -22.25 -6.41
C ASN A 49 -17.42 -21.99 -4.92
N GLU A 50 -17.58 -23.01 -4.07
CA GLU A 50 -17.45 -22.90 -2.61
C GLU A 50 -16.06 -22.46 -2.17
N ASP A 51 -15.01 -22.94 -2.84
CA ASP A 51 -13.62 -22.66 -2.46
C ASP A 51 -13.10 -21.29 -2.97
N GLY A 52 -13.71 -20.72 -3.99
CA GLY A 52 -13.13 -19.53 -4.64
C GLY A 52 -14.08 -18.68 -5.44
N GLY A 53 -15.38 -19.00 -5.50
CA GLY A 53 -16.37 -18.23 -6.24
C GLY A 53 -16.57 -16.82 -5.66
N MET A 54 -16.91 -15.87 -6.51
CA MET A 54 -17.10 -14.47 -6.10
C MET A 54 -18.16 -14.32 -5.02
N VAL A 55 -19.27 -15.05 -5.14
CA VAL A 55 -20.37 -15.01 -4.15
C VAL A 55 -19.92 -15.61 -2.83
N SER A 56 -19.21 -16.76 -2.86
CA SER A 56 -18.65 -17.38 -1.66
C SER A 56 -17.69 -16.45 -0.94
N LYS A 57 -16.78 -15.80 -1.68
CA LYS A 57 -15.84 -14.83 -1.09
C LYS A 57 -16.52 -13.58 -0.53
N LEU A 58 -17.59 -13.10 -1.15
CA LEU A 58 -18.37 -11.96 -0.64
C LEU A 58 -19.27 -12.33 0.54
N SER A 59 -19.61 -13.62 0.70
CA SER A 59 -20.42 -14.12 1.84
C SER A 59 -19.57 -14.54 3.03
N ASP A 60 -18.27 -14.65 2.85
CA ASP A 60 -17.35 -14.99 3.94
C ASP A 60 -17.26 -13.86 4.96
N SER A 61 -17.50 -14.19 6.24
CA SER A 61 -17.57 -13.22 7.33
C SER A 61 -16.25 -12.45 7.53
N GLY A 62 -15.11 -13.09 7.27
CA GLY A 62 -13.80 -12.46 7.36
C GLY A 62 -13.63 -11.40 6.27
N ASN A 63 -13.98 -11.73 5.03
CA ASN A 63 -13.90 -10.80 3.90
C ASN A 63 -14.88 -9.64 4.05
N VAL A 64 -16.13 -9.90 4.50
CA VAL A 64 -17.11 -8.85 4.83
C VAL A 64 -16.59 -7.95 5.94
N GLY A 65 -15.96 -8.52 6.97
CA GLY A 65 -15.33 -7.76 8.04
C GLY A 65 -14.26 -6.79 7.52
N ILE A 66 -13.43 -7.22 6.59
CA ILE A 66 -12.41 -6.36 5.94
C ILE A 66 -13.07 -5.23 5.16
N LEU A 67 -14.13 -5.50 4.39
CA LEU A 67 -14.85 -4.46 3.63
C LEU A 67 -15.47 -3.41 4.57
N VAL A 68 -16.13 -3.84 5.64
CA VAL A 68 -16.69 -2.93 6.65
C VAL A 68 -15.58 -2.10 7.30
N PHE A 69 -14.47 -2.73 7.67
CA PHE A 69 -13.30 -2.06 8.22
C PHE A 69 -12.77 -0.96 7.29
N LEU A 70 -12.60 -1.24 6.00
CA LEU A 70 -12.14 -0.25 5.01
C LEU A 70 -13.10 0.93 4.88
N VAL A 71 -14.42 0.68 4.86
CA VAL A 71 -15.43 1.75 4.83
C VAL A 71 -15.35 2.62 6.09
N MET A 72 -15.26 2.00 7.26
CA MET A 72 -15.12 2.71 8.54
C MET A 72 -13.85 3.56 8.61
N LEU A 73 -12.73 3.02 8.12
CA LEU A 73 -11.49 3.77 8.00
C LEU A 73 -11.62 4.97 7.07
N GLY A 74 -12.23 4.79 5.90
CA GLY A 74 -12.48 5.89 4.96
C GLY A 74 -13.31 7.01 5.58
N ILE A 75 -14.34 6.66 6.35
CA ILE A 75 -15.16 7.62 7.12
C ILE A 75 -14.29 8.34 8.15
N LEU A 76 -13.48 7.61 8.92
CA LEU A 76 -12.61 8.18 9.97
C LEU A 76 -11.61 9.18 9.37
N VAL A 77 -10.95 8.84 8.26
CA VAL A 77 -10.03 9.75 7.56
C VAL A 77 -10.75 11.00 7.07
N SER A 78 -11.94 10.84 6.49
CA SER A 78 -12.75 11.97 6.04
C SER A 78 -13.13 12.91 7.19
N LEU A 79 -13.54 12.36 8.32
CA LEU A 79 -13.87 13.11 9.53
C LEU A 79 -12.64 13.83 10.10
N LEU A 80 -11.48 13.15 10.17
CA LEU A 80 -10.22 13.73 10.62
C LEU A 80 -9.82 14.96 9.76
N ASN A 81 -9.94 14.83 8.44
CA ASN A 81 -9.65 15.94 7.54
C ASN A 81 -10.66 17.09 7.68
N LYS A 82 -11.95 16.81 7.78
CA LYS A 82 -12.99 17.81 8.01
C LYS A 82 -12.87 18.51 9.37
N ALA A 83 -12.45 17.80 10.40
CA ALA A 83 -12.18 18.36 11.72
C ALA A 83 -10.91 19.24 11.75
N GLY A 84 -10.17 19.36 10.65
CA GLY A 84 -8.97 20.16 10.57
C GLY A 84 -7.73 19.52 11.21
N GLY A 85 -7.78 18.23 11.53
CA GLY A 85 -6.66 17.50 12.14
C GLY A 85 -5.38 17.59 11.33
N SER A 86 -5.46 17.39 10.02
CA SER A 86 -4.31 17.52 9.12
C SER A 86 -3.72 18.94 9.12
N ALA A 87 -4.56 19.98 9.15
CA ALA A 87 -4.11 21.37 9.21
C ALA A 87 -3.46 21.72 10.57
N ALA A 88 -4.03 21.21 11.67
CA ALA A 88 -3.48 21.40 13.00
C ALA A 88 -2.11 20.76 13.16
N PHE A 89 -1.97 19.50 12.69
CA PHE A 89 -0.68 18.81 12.67
C PHE A 89 0.32 19.52 11.76
N GLY A 90 -0.10 19.98 10.58
CA GLY A 90 0.74 20.75 9.68
C GLY A 90 1.29 22.01 10.31
N LYS A 91 0.49 22.75 11.08
CA LYS A 91 0.93 23.92 11.86
C LYS A 91 1.92 23.56 12.96
N TRP A 92 1.67 22.50 13.71
CA TRP A 92 2.58 21.99 14.74
C TRP A 92 3.92 21.54 14.11
N ALA A 93 3.87 20.72 13.09
CA ALA A 93 5.03 20.23 12.38
C ALA A 93 5.89 21.36 11.78
N SER A 94 5.26 22.41 11.24
CA SER A 94 5.96 23.56 10.66
C SER A 94 6.76 24.36 11.69
N LYS A 95 6.42 24.28 12.97
CA LYS A 95 7.18 24.92 14.06
C LYS A 95 8.39 24.09 14.48
N HIS A 96 8.30 22.78 14.43
CA HIS A 96 9.29 21.85 14.95
C HIS A 96 10.24 21.32 13.85
N ILE A 97 9.73 21.16 12.64
CA ILE A 97 10.50 20.66 11.50
C ILE A 97 11.11 21.86 10.77
N LYS A 98 12.43 21.96 10.80
CA LYS A 98 13.17 23.09 10.21
C LYS A 98 14.02 22.71 9.00
N THR A 99 14.18 21.43 8.72
CA THR A 99 15.07 20.94 7.67
C THR A 99 14.36 20.02 6.71
N ARG A 100 14.87 19.93 5.48
CA ARG A 100 14.35 19.05 4.45
C ARG A 100 14.46 17.57 4.83
N ILE A 101 15.58 17.17 5.47
CA ILE A 101 15.76 15.82 6.01
C ILE A 101 14.77 15.58 7.13
N GLY A 102 14.61 16.54 8.04
CA GLY A 102 13.64 16.45 9.13
C GLY A 102 12.22 16.24 8.64
N ALA A 103 11.82 16.91 7.54
CA ALA A 103 10.51 16.70 6.93
C ALA A 103 10.35 15.26 6.41
N GLN A 104 11.35 14.71 5.72
CA GLN A 104 11.32 13.34 5.21
C GLN A 104 11.31 12.30 6.33
N ILE A 105 12.14 12.48 7.36
CA ILE A 105 12.17 11.60 8.55
C ILE A 105 10.83 11.65 9.28
N SER A 106 10.21 12.84 9.38
CA SER A 106 8.88 12.96 10.03
C SER A 106 7.79 12.24 9.25
N VAL A 107 7.87 12.17 7.91
CA VAL A 107 6.98 11.32 7.10
C VAL A 107 7.15 9.85 7.49
N MET A 108 8.39 9.38 7.59
CA MET A 108 8.69 7.99 7.97
C MET A 108 8.23 7.68 9.41
N ILE A 109 8.52 8.56 10.37
CA ILE A 109 8.08 8.37 11.76
C ILE A 109 6.56 8.29 11.84
N LEU A 110 5.85 9.21 11.17
CA LEU A 110 4.40 9.17 11.15
C LEU A 110 3.86 7.91 10.47
N GLY A 111 4.51 7.47 9.38
CA GLY A 111 4.20 6.21 8.73
C GLY A 111 4.40 4.98 9.64
N VAL A 112 5.46 4.99 10.45
CA VAL A 112 5.70 3.93 11.45
C VAL A 112 4.64 3.96 12.56
N LEU A 113 4.20 5.14 12.99
CA LEU A 113 3.18 5.27 14.04
C LEU A 113 1.79 4.83 13.59
N ILE A 114 1.49 4.95 12.29
CA ILE A 114 0.21 4.54 11.68
C ILE A 114 0.38 3.16 11.03
N PHE A 115 0.66 2.13 11.81
CA PHE A 115 0.98 0.78 11.34
C PHE A 115 -0.22 -0.15 11.15
N VAL A 116 -1.42 0.31 11.46
CA VAL A 116 -2.63 -0.55 11.51
C VAL A 116 -3.01 -1.07 10.12
N ASP A 117 -2.94 -0.20 9.12
CA ASP A 117 -3.32 -0.51 7.75
C ASP A 117 -2.53 0.36 6.76
N ASP A 118 -2.06 -0.20 5.66
CA ASP A 118 -1.21 0.49 4.68
C ASP A 118 -1.98 1.53 3.85
N TYR A 119 -3.23 1.28 3.48
CA TYR A 119 -4.07 2.27 2.80
C TYR A 119 -4.37 3.46 3.70
N PHE A 120 -4.76 3.19 4.93
CA PHE A 120 -4.98 4.23 5.92
C PHE A 120 -3.72 5.05 6.18
N ASN A 121 -2.58 4.38 6.28
CA ASN A 121 -1.27 5.00 6.40
C ASN A 121 -1.02 5.96 5.22
N CYS A 122 -1.09 5.45 3.99
CA CYS A 122 -0.83 6.25 2.79
C CYS A 122 -1.72 7.50 2.72
N LEU A 123 -3.01 7.35 2.94
CA LEU A 123 -3.98 8.46 2.87
C LEU A 123 -3.75 9.49 3.98
N THR A 124 -3.55 9.01 5.21
CA THR A 124 -3.40 9.89 6.37
C THR A 124 -2.06 10.61 6.35
N VAL A 125 -0.95 9.88 6.22
CA VAL A 125 0.39 10.46 6.15
C VAL A 125 0.50 11.41 4.96
N GLY A 126 -0.03 11.01 3.80
CA GLY A 126 -0.05 11.83 2.60
C GLY A 126 -0.77 13.15 2.81
N SER A 127 -1.97 13.13 3.37
CA SER A 127 -2.75 14.35 3.60
C SER A 127 -2.12 15.28 4.64
N VAL A 128 -1.59 14.71 5.71
CA VAL A 128 -1.02 15.43 6.85
C VAL A 128 0.35 16.02 6.54
N MET A 129 1.22 15.23 5.88
CA MET A 129 2.61 15.63 5.64
C MET A 129 2.81 16.47 4.37
N ARG A 130 1.84 16.47 3.47
CA ARG A 130 1.89 17.24 2.23
C ARG A 130 2.25 18.71 2.41
N PRO A 131 1.58 19.50 3.27
CA PRO A 131 1.94 20.91 3.46
C PRO A 131 3.32 21.10 4.11
N VAL A 132 3.77 20.14 4.91
CA VAL A 132 5.09 20.19 5.55
C VAL A 132 6.19 19.94 4.51
N THR A 133 6.07 18.92 3.69
CA THR A 133 7.05 18.57 2.65
C THR A 133 7.12 19.60 1.55
N ASP A 134 5.98 20.20 1.16
CA ASP A 134 5.94 21.31 0.19
C ASP A 134 6.76 22.51 0.67
N ARG A 135 6.57 22.91 1.91
CA ARG A 135 7.30 24.01 2.51
C ARG A 135 8.83 23.78 2.52
N HIS A 136 9.25 22.52 2.64
CA HIS A 136 10.65 22.13 2.63
C HIS A 136 11.17 21.72 1.24
N LYS A 137 10.40 22.01 0.18
CA LYS A 137 10.77 21.75 -1.22
C LYS A 137 11.14 20.28 -1.49
N VAL A 138 10.44 19.36 -0.87
CA VAL A 138 10.49 17.92 -1.18
C VAL A 138 9.51 17.66 -2.31
N SER A 139 9.94 16.98 -3.37
CA SER A 139 9.08 16.70 -4.52
C SER A 139 7.90 15.82 -4.14
N ARG A 140 6.79 15.97 -4.87
CA ARG A 140 5.61 15.10 -4.70
C ARG A 140 5.94 13.64 -4.98
N ALA A 141 6.79 13.40 -5.97
CA ALA A 141 7.27 12.06 -6.29
C ALA A 141 8.03 11.44 -5.11
N LYS A 142 8.91 12.20 -4.45
CA LYS A 142 9.65 11.69 -3.28
C LYS A 142 8.76 11.49 -2.07
N LEU A 143 7.81 12.39 -1.83
CA LEU A 143 6.81 12.21 -0.78
C LEU A 143 6.02 10.92 -1.00
N SER A 144 5.48 10.69 -2.20
CA SER A 144 4.75 9.48 -2.53
C SER A 144 5.61 8.22 -2.35
N TYR A 145 6.86 8.26 -2.78
CA TYR A 145 7.80 7.16 -2.63
C TYR A 145 8.07 6.83 -1.14
N ILE A 146 8.32 7.85 -0.30
CA ILE A 146 8.57 7.63 1.13
C ILE A 146 7.33 7.03 1.81
N ILE A 147 6.14 7.53 1.48
CA ILE A 147 4.88 7.01 2.04
C ILE A 147 4.68 5.57 1.64
N ASP A 148 4.75 5.26 0.35
CA ASP A 148 4.55 3.91 -0.19
C ASP A 148 5.58 2.92 0.37
N ALA A 149 6.85 3.30 0.34
CA ALA A 149 7.95 2.47 0.85
C ALA A 149 8.02 2.39 2.39
N THR A 150 7.19 3.12 3.12
CA THR A 150 7.04 3.00 4.58
C THR A 150 5.77 2.25 4.95
N ALA A 151 4.64 2.55 4.31
CA ALA A 151 3.34 2.05 4.71
C ALA A 151 3.25 0.52 4.64
N ALA A 152 3.47 -0.09 3.50
CA ALA A 152 3.39 -1.53 3.34
C ALA A 152 4.48 -2.29 4.14
N PRO A 153 5.78 -1.91 4.10
CA PRO A 153 6.80 -2.55 4.90
C PRO A 153 6.55 -2.51 6.40
N VAL A 154 6.05 -1.40 6.93
CA VAL A 154 5.72 -1.29 8.35
C VAL A 154 4.52 -2.16 8.71
N CYS A 155 3.43 -2.11 7.94
CA CYS A 155 2.23 -2.89 8.21
C CYS A 155 2.47 -4.40 8.15
N ILE A 156 3.34 -4.87 7.23
CA ILE A 156 3.63 -6.30 7.07
C ILE A 156 4.53 -6.88 8.18
N ILE A 157 5.22 -6.05 8.96
CA ILE A 157 6.01 -6.47 10.12
C ILE A 157 5.38 -6.07 11.45
N ALA A 158 4.33 -5.26 11.42
CA ALA A 158 3.61 -4.86 12.64
C ALA A 158 2.74 -6.02 13.15
N PRO A 159 2.85 -6.39 14.43
CA PRO A 159 2.12 -7.54 14.98
C PRO A 159 0.60 -7.32 15.05
N ILE A 160 0.16 -6.07 15.07
CA ILE A 160 -1.26 -5.71 15.09
C ILE A 160 -1.54 -4.86 13.85
N SER A 161 -1.84 -5.52 12.74
CA SER A 161 -2.10 -4.84 11.46
C SER A 161 -3.11 -5.62 10.63
N SER A 162 -3.64 -4.99 9.58
CA SER A 162 -4.49 -5.65 8.58
C SER A 162 -3.79 -6.85 7.94
N TRP A 163 -2.49 -6.77 7.73
CA TRP A 163 -1.67 -7.85 7.20
C TRP A 163 -1.52 -9.02 8.17
N ALA A 164 -1.33 -8.74 9.47
CA ALA A 164 -1.30 -9.78 10.49
C ALA A 164 -2.61 -10.56 10.53
N ALA A 165 -3.75 -9.86 10.44
CA ALA A 165 -5.07 -10.48 10.36
C ALA A 165 -5.23 -11.32 9.09
N ALA A 166 -4.85 -10.80 7.91
CA ALA A 166 -4.96 -11.49 6.64
C ALA A 166 -4.09 -12.76 6.57
N VAL A 167 -2.84 -12.69 7.05
CA VAL A 167 -1.93 -13.85 7.08
C VAL A 167 -2.44 -14.90 8.07
N THR A 168 -2.88 -14.48 9.26
CA THR A 168 -3.43 -15.40 10.28
C THR A 168 -4.66 -16.13 9.75
N SER A 169 -5.56 -15.46 9.06
CA SER A 169 -6.77 -16.09 8.49
C SER A 169 -6.48 -17.02 7.32
N SER A 170 -5.30 -16.96 6.72
CA SER A 170 -4.88 -17.84 5.62
C SER A 170 -4.39 -19.21 6.11
N VAL A 171 -4.15 -19.37 7.42
CA VAL A 171 -3.76 -20.66 8.01
C VAL A 171 -5.02 -21.48 8.26
N PRO A 172 -5.12 -22.72 7.72
CA PRO A 172 -6.29 -23.56 7.90
C PRO A 172 -6.55 -23.88 9.39
N ALA A 173 -7.82 -23.77 9.82
CA ALA A 173 -8.20 -23.96 11.21
C ALA A 173 -7.92 -25.39 11.73
N ASP A 174 -7.96 -26.37 10.85
CA ASP A 174 -7.71 -27.79 11.10
C ASP A 174 -6.22 -28.17 11.16
N SER A 175 -5.34 -27.24 10.80
CA SER A 175 -3.88 -27.49 10.81
C SER A 175 -3.27 -27.63 12.22
N GLY A 176 -3.99 -27.23 13.26
CA GLY A 176 -3.46 -27.15 14.64
C GLY A 176 -2.38 -26.08 14.84
N ILE A 177 -2.11 -25.26 13.84
CA ILE A 177 -1.07 -24.23 13.84
C ILE A 177 -1.68 -22.90 14.25
N ASN A 178 -1.05 -22.20 15.19
CA ASN A 178 -1.45 -20.84 15.52
C ASN A 178 -0.93 -19.86 14.45
N GLY A 179 -1.81 -19.38 13.57
CA GLY A 179 -1.45 -18.48 12.47
C GLY A 179 -0.80 -17.19 12.93
N PHE A 180 -1.21 -16.63 14.07
CA PHE A 180 -0.59 -15.44 14.63
C PHE A 180 0.87 -15.70 15.09
N ALA A 181 1.11 -16.85 15.72
CA ALA A 181 2.46 -17.22 16.12
C ALA A 181 3.38 -17.41 14.90
N VAL A 182 2.88 -18.02 13.83
CA VAL A 182 3.60 -18.15 12.56
C VAL A 182 3.92 -16.75 11.99
N PHE A 183 2.94 -15.86 11.95
CA PHE A 183 3.16 -14.48 11.48
C PHE A 183 4.29 -13.79 12.25
N ILE A 184 4.26 -13.82 13.59
CA ILE A 184 5.32 -13.22 14.42
C ILE A 184 6.70 -13.81 14.10
N GLN A 185 6.78 -15.13 13.92
CA GLN A 185 8.04 -15.81 13.60
C GLN A 185 8.58 -15.44 12.22
N THR A 186 7.73 -15.03 11.27
CA THR A 186 8.16 -14.63 9.93
C THR A 186 8.71 -13.21 9.86
N ILE A 187 8.42 -12.34 10.84
CA ILE A 187 8.83 -10.93 10.84
C ILE A 187 10.35 -10.75 10.59
N PRO A 188 11.26 -11.43 11.32
CA PRO A 188 12.70 -11.24 11.11
C PRO A 188 13.20 -11.77 9.76
N TYR A 189 12.44 -12.60 9.08
CA TYR A 189 12.76 -13.12 7.74
C TYR A 189 12.16 -12.27 6.61
N ASN A 190 11.36 -11.26 6.93
CA ASN A 190 10.84 -10.34 5.94
C ASN A 190 11.90 -9.33 5.52
N LEU A 191 12.88 -9.81 4.75
CA LEU A 191 14.02 -9.01 4.31
C LEU A 191 13.60 -7.82 3.46
N TYR A 192 12.50 -7.95 2.69
CA TYR A 192 11.97 -6.84 1.90
C TYR A 192 11.61 -5.65 2.79
N ALA A 193 10.81 -5.87 3.82
CA ALA A 193 10.38 -4.80 4.71
C ALA A 193 11.57 -4.14 5.43
N ILE A 194 12.45 -4.97 6.01
CA ILE A 194 13.61 -4.50 6.76
C ILE A 194 14.57 -3.71 5.86
N LEU A 195 14.94 -4.26 4.71
CA LEU A 195 15.88 -3.61 3.79
C LEU A 195 15.29 -2.34 3.17
N THR A 196 13.99 -2.31 2.89
CA THR A 196 13.33 -1.10 2.37
C THR A 196 13.38 0.03 3.38
N LEU A 197 13.10 -0.22 4.65
CA LEU A 197 13.19 0.78 5.71
C LEU A 197 14.63 1.27 5.92
N VAL A 198 15.60 0.36 5.93
CA VAL A 198 17.03 0.71 6.01
C VAL A 198 17.44 1.56 4.81
N MET A 199 17.02 1.18 3.61
CA MET A 199 17.31 1.95 2.39
C MET A 199 16.70 3.35 2.46
N LEU A 200 15.44 3.50 2.89
CA LEU A 200 14.80 4.80 3.03
C LEU A 200 15.54 5.73 3.99
N ILE A 201 15.93 5.23 5.14
CA ILE A 201 16.72 6.00 6.11
C ILE A 201 18.06 6.40 5.49
N THR A 202 18.74 5.46 4.84
CA THR A 202 20.04 5.68 4.22
C THR A 202 19.99 6.76 3.14
N ILE A 203 19.08 6.66 2.17
CA ILE A 203 18.96 7.65 1.08
C ILE A 203 18.56 9.02 1.60
N THR A 204 17.74 9.07 2.66
CA THR A 204 17.30 10.33 3.26
C THR A 204 18.44 11.03 4.02
N VAL A 205 19.17 10.29 4.85
CA VAL A 205 20.28 10.82 5.66
C VAL A 205 21.46 11.21 4.78
N LEU A 206 21.83 10.37 3.82
CA LEU A 206 22.93 10.64 2.88
C LEU A 206 22.55 11.64 1.80
N ARG A 207 21.28 12.05 1.68
CA ARG A 207 20.78 12.98 0.64
C ARG A 207 21.06 12.47 -0.77
N VAL A 208 20.99 11.17 -0.98
CA VAL A 208 21.24 10.56 -2.29
C VAL A 208 19.94 10.41 -3.04
N ASP A 209 19.88 11.01 -4.21
CA ASP A 209 18.78 10.83 -5.15
C ASP A 209 19.35 10.33 -6.48
N PHE A 210 18.76 9.31 -7.05
CA PHE A 210 19.23 8.66 -8.27
C PHE A 210 18.10 8.49 -9.30
N GLY A 211 18.47 8.29 -10.56
CA GLY A 211 17.51 8.10 -11.64
C GLY A 211 16.50 9.25 -11.80
N PRO A 212 15.26 8.96 -12.14
CA PRO A 212 14.20 9.97 -12.30
C PRO A 212 13.94 10.78 -11.02
N MET A 213 14.13 10.20 -9.84
CA MET A 213 13.90 10.88 -8.56
C MET A 213 14.81 12.11 -8.40
N LYS A 214 16.07 12.00 -8.83
CA LYS A 214 17.01 13.14 -8.81
C LYS A 214 16.48 14.34 -9.58
N ARG A 215 15.88 14.12 -10.76
CA ARG A 215 15.26 15.17 -11.56
C ARG A 215 14.08 15.81 -10.82
N HIS A 216 13.19 15.01 -10.24
CA HIS A 216 12.06 15.53 -9.46
C HIS A 216 12.51 16.37 -8.27
N GLU A 217 13.55 15.94 -7.59
CA GLU A 217 14.09 16.65 -6.43
C GLU A 217 14.80 17.95 -6.81
N MET A 218 15.53 17.98 -7.92
CA MET A 218 16.14 19.22 -8.44
C MET A 218 15.04 20.24 -8.83
N ASN A 219 14.00 19.80 -9.51
CA ASN A 219 12.88 20.66 -9.90
C ASN A 219 12.14 21.20 -8.66
N ALA A 220 11.97 20.38 -7.63
CA ALA A 220 11.34 20.80 -6.38
C ALA A 220 12.15 21.88 -5.65
N ILE A 221 13.47 21.78 -5.65
CA ILE A 221 14.37 22.83 -5.12
C ILE A 221 14.20 24.12 -5.89
N ALA A 222 14.05 24.05 -7.21
CA ALA A 222 13.79 25.19 -8.09
C ALA A 222 12.37 25.77 -7.95
N GLY A 223 11.48 25.09 -7.20
CA GLY A 223 10.11 25.54 -6.92
C GLY A 223 9.02 24.80 -7.69
N ASP A 224 9.35 23.83 -8.54
CA ASP A 224 8.38 22.96 -9.22
C ASP A 224 8.29 21.59 -8.52
N LEU A 225 7.34 21.48 -7.60
CA LEU A 225 7.11 20.26 -6.80
C LEU A 225 6.58 19.08 -7.62
N PHE A 226 6.04 19.35 -8.81
CA PHE A 226 5.35 18.36 -9.65
C PHE A 226 6.16 17.92 -10.86
N THR A 227 7.26 18.58 -11.15
CA THR A 227 8.00 18.39 -12.41
C THR A 227 7.07 18.60 -13.62
N THR A 228 6.53 19.81 -13.74
CA THR A 228 5.53 20.16 -14.76
C THR A 228 6.15 20.03 -16.17
N PRO A 229 5.50 19.29 -17.10
CA PRO A 229 5.99 19.20 -18.48
C PRO A 229 6.11 20.59 -19.13
N GLY A 230 7.25 20.86 -19.78
CA GLY A 230 7.48 22.13 -20.46
C GLY A 230 8.04 23.28 -19.58
N ARG A 231 8.24 23.07 -18.30
CA ARG A 231 9.06 23.97 -17.47
C ARG A 231 10.54 23.59 -17.59
N PRO A 232 11.42 24.55 -17.87
CA PRO A 232 12.86 24.32 -17.94
C PRO A 232 13.45 23.87 -16.60
#